data_046687f69005258ee9c5560a6b14e453
#
_entry.id   046687f69005258ee9c5560a6b14e453
#
_cell.length_a   1.000
_cell.length_b   1.000
_cell.length_c   1.000
_cell.angle_alpha   90.00
_cell.angle_beta   90.00
_cell.angle_gamma   90.00
#
_symmetry.space_group_name_H-M   'P 1'
#
loop_
_entity.id
_entity.type
_entity.pdbx_description
1 polymer ?
#
loop_
_entity_poly.entity_id
_entity_poly.type
_entity_poly.pdbx_seq_one_letter_code
_entity_poly.pdbx_strand_id
1 'polypeptide(L)'
;MKRFASLFTTLDQTTKTNTKVAALADYFSTAPDDDKLWTVALFSGRRPRRAITTTKLREWAADRAGIPLWLFEESYPIVGDLSETIALVLPPPARDHDDSLATWIARLRALDHETEEARKAAILDAWDQMQPHERLVFNKLLTGGFRIGISRKLMIRALAQATDRDEAELAHRLMGDWTPDSTSWSTLIEAHDASADLSRPYPFCLAYGLDDEEPETLGDPANWLAEWKWDGIRGQLILRGGEHFTWSRGEELMTDRFPELARARDYLPPGTVLDGEILAWQDDGPMSFNALQKRIGRKTVPKKLLKDAPVILYAYDLLEDNGTDLRGTPFAERRTRLEALLQDLPLEAPIRQSPLISFQSWDDLRETRATARDARAEGLMLKRKDSPYHSGRKKGDWWKWKLDPLTIDAVMIYAQQGSGRRANLFTDFTFAVRDGNDLVPFTKAYSGLTDTEFRKITAWVRKNTLQRFGPVRQVKPEHVFEIAFEGIMESTRHKSGVSLRFPRMKRWRHDKPVQEANTIEDLRDMLTHYG
;
A
#
# COMPACT_ATOMS: atom_id res chain seq x y z
N MET A 1 -9.19 -2.50 27.81
CA MET A 1 -9.95 -2.55 26.55
C MET A 1 -10.73 -1.26 26.27
N LYS A 2 -11.50 -0.73 27.21
CA LYS A 2 -12.38 0.46 27.05
C LYS A 2 -11.71 1.65 26.34
N ARG A 3 -10.52 2.06 26.83
CA ARG A 3 -9.78 3.18 26.26
C ARG A 3 -9.37 2.96 24.80
N PHE A 4 -8.92 1.75 24.46
CA PHE A 4 -8.57 1.40 23.09
C PHE A 4 -9.79 1.32 22.17
N ALA A 5 -10.93 0.82 22.66
CA ALA A 5 -12.18 0.80 21.92
C ALA A 5 -12.72 2.21 21.65
N SER A 6 -12.58 3.14 22.60
CA SER A 6 -12.90 4.56 22.41
C SER A 6 -12.01 5.20 21.35
N LEU A 7 -10.69 4.96 21.39
CA LEU A 7 -9.76 5.39 20.34
C LEU A 7 -10.19 4.84 18.99
N PHE A 8 -10.43 3.53 18.88
CA PHE A 8 -10.83 2.88 17.64
C PHE A 8 -12.09 3.53 17.04
N THR A 9 -13.12 3.76 17.87
CA THR A 9 -14.37 4.40 17.45
C THR A 9 -14.11 5.82 16.91
N THR A 10 -13.29 6.61 17.61
CA THR A 10 -12.92 7.97 17.17
C THR A 10 -12.21 7.94 15.81
N LEU A 11 -11.27 7.00 15.62
CA LEU A 11 -10.51 6.86 14.37
C LEU A 11 -11.38 6.40 13.20
N ASP A 12 -12.37 5.55 13.46
CA ASP A 12 -13.28 5.02 12.44
C ASP A 12 -14.31 6.06 11.98
N GLN A 13 -14.78 6.91 12.90
CA GLN A 13 -15.80 7.93 12.64
C GLN A 13 -15.30 9.16 11.87
N THR A 14 -13.99 9.37 11.75
CA THR A 14 -13.44 10.55 11.08
C THR A 14 -12.56 10.19 9.88
N THR A 15 -12.61 11.02 8.84
CA THR A 15 -11.66 10.99 7.71
C THR A 15 -10.58 12.07 7.83
N LYS A 16 -10.72 13.00 8.80
CA LYS A 16 -9.81 14.14 8.97
C LYS A 16 -8.49 13.69 9.62
N THR A 17 -7.38 13.82 8.90
CA THR A 17 -6.04 13.41 9.34
C THR A 17 -5.65 14.03 10.67
N ASN A 18 -5.85 15.33 10.86
CA ASN A 18 -5.45 16.00 12.11
C ASN A 18 -6.25 15.51 13.32
N THR A 19 -7.54 15.21 13.16
CA THR A 19 -8.37 14.60 14.22
C THR A 19 -7.85 13.22 14.61
N LYS A 20 -7.45 12.41 13.61
CA LYS A 20 -6.85 11.10 13.88
C LYS A 20 -5.52 11.20 14.61
N VAL A 21 -4.65 12.13 14.19
CA VAL A 21 -3.35 12.36 14.85
C VAL A 21 -3.56 12.79 16.31
N ALA A 22 -4.46 13.74 16.56
CA ALA A 22 -4.74 14.22 17.93
C ALA A 22 -5.27 13.10 18.84
N ALA A 23 -6.20 12.28 18.35
CA ALA A 23 -6.76 11.16 19.13
C ALA A 23 -5.70 10.08 19.45
N LEU A 24 -4.83 9.77 18.50
CA LEU A 24 -3.71 8.85 18.72
C LEU A 24 -2.68 9.43 19.70
N ALA A 25 -2.33 10.72 19.56
CA ALA A 25 -1.36 11.38 20.43
C ALA A 25 -1.87 11.43 21.89
N ASP A 26 -3.14 11.76 22.09
CA ASP A 26 -3.78 11.72 23.41
C ASP A 26 -3.72 10.31 24.02
N TYR A 27 -4.03 9.29 23.23
CA TYR A 27 -3.94 7.89 23.67
C TYR A 27 -2.50 7.51 24.07
N PHE A 28 -1.51 7.83 23.22
CA PHE A 28 -0.10 7.53 23.51
C PHE A 28 0.46 8.34 24.69
N SER A 29 -0.13 9.46 25.03
CA SER A 29 0.26 10.22 26.24
C SER A 29 -0.34 9.65 27.53
N THR A 30 -1.52 9.01 27.46
CA THR A 30 -2.31 8.69 28.64
C THR A 30 -2.53 7.21 28.93
N ALA A 31 -2.37 6.32 27.94
CA ALA A 31 -2.58 4.88 28.11
C ALA A 31 -1.41 4.21 28.87
N PRO A 32 -1.62 3.02 29.47
CA PRO A 32 -0.53 2.21 30.00
C PRO A 32 0.47 1.81 28.90
N ASP A 33 1.74 1.66 29.24
CA ASP A 33 2.82 1.39 28.27
C ASP A 33 2.62 0.10 27.48
N ASP A 34 2.14 -0.97 28.09
CA ASP A 34 1.83 -2.21 27.41
C ASP A 34 0.68 -2.03 26.40
N ASP A 35 -0.33 -1.25 26.72
CA ASP A 35 -1.44 -0.93 25.80
C ASP A 35 -0.98 -0.05 24.64
N LYS A 36 -0.09 0.94 24.91
CA LYS A 36 0.55 1.76 23.86
C LYS A 36 1.34 0.87 22.89
N LEU A 37 2.19 -0.01 23.45
CA LEU A 37 3.04 -0.91 22.67
C LEU A 37 2.23 -1.84 21.78
N TRP A 38 1.17 -2.46 22.32
CA TRP A 38 0.25 -3.27 21.53
C TRP A 38 -0.51 -2.46 20.47
N THR A 39 -0.89 -1.23 20.77
CA THR A 39 -1.55 -0.34 19.79
C THR A 39 -0.63 -0.05 18.60
N VAL A 40 0.63 0.28 18.85
CA VAL A 40 1.65 0.45 17.80
C VAL A 40 1.83 -0.84 17.00
N ALA A 41 1.90 -2.00 17.66
CA ALA A 41 2.04 -3.30 17.01
C ALA A 41 0.86 -3.61 16.07
N LEU A 42 -0.37 -3.46 16.56
CA LEU A 42 -1.59 -3.74 15.80
C LEU A 42 -1.72 -2.84 14.56
N PHE A 43 -1.46 -1.55 14.69
CA PHE A 43 -1.53 -0.60 13.58
C PHE A 43 -0.34 -0.72 12.61
N SER A 44 0.78 -1.30 13.07
CA SER A 44 1.92 -1.70 12.22
C SER A 44 1.73 -3.08 11.56
N GLY A 45 0.56 -3.72 11.73
CA GLY A 45 0.25 -5.03 11.15
C GLY A 45 0.79 -6.24 11.92
N ARG A 46 1.41 -6.03 13.09
CA ARG A 46 1.87 -7.09 13.99
C ARG A 46 0.72 -7.54 14.88
N ARG A 47 0.13 -8.69 14.57
CA ARG A 47 -1.11 -9.16 15.19
C ARG A 47 -0.91 -10.48 15.90
N PRO A 48 -1.72 -10.76 16.93
CA PRO A 48 -1.82 -12.10 17.48
C PRO A 48 -2.25 -13.11 16.40
N ARG A 49 -1.81 -14.35 16.56
CA ARG A 49 -2.25 -15.45 15.69
C ARG A 49 -3.76 -15.65 15.86
N ARG A 50 -4.44 -16.05 14.80
CA ARG A 50 -5.87 -16.38 14.88
C ARG A 50 -6.05 -17.74 15.56
N ALA A 51 -6.69 -17.73 16.72
CA ALA A 51 -7.02 -18.94 17.46
C ALA A 51 -8.36 -19.58 17.02
N ILE A 52 -9.23 -18.82 16.32
CA ILE A 52 -10.61 -19.23 16.02
C ILE A 52 -10.97 -18.91 14.57
N THR A 53 -11.71 -19.81 13.91
CA THR A 53 -12.20 -19.59 12.55
C THR A 53 -13.41 -18.65 12.54
N THR A 54 -13.61 -17.92 11.46
CA THR A 54 -14.76 -17.03 11.30
C THR A 54 -16.10 -17.79 11.26
N THR A 55 -16.09 -19.05 10.81
CA THR A 55 -17.27 -19.93 10.82
C THR A 55 -17.74 -20.18 12.24
N LYS A 56 -16.83 -20.57 13.13
CA LYS A 56 -17.15 -20.81 14.54
C LYS A 56 -17.65 -19.54 15.25
N LEU A 57 -17.03 -18.39 14.98
CA LEU A 57 -17.51 -17.12 15.55
C LEU A 57 -18.94 -16.79 15.14
N ARG A 58 -19.37 -17.10 13.90
CA ARG A 58 -20.74 -16.90 13.44
C ARG A 58 -21.72 -17.85 14.15
N GLU A 59 -21.37 -19.13 14.21
CA GLU A 59 -22.16 -20.16 14.91
C GLU A 59 -22.37 -19.77 16.39
N TRP A 60 -21.29 -19.44 17.09
CA TRP A 60 -21.37 -19.07 18.52
C TRP A 60 -22.11 -17.75 18.76
N ALA A 61 -21.99 -16.78 17.86
CA ALA A 61 -22.72 -15.52 17.96
C ALA A 61 -24.23 -15.72 17.73
N ALA A 62 -24.60 -16.53 16.72
CA ALA A 62 -26.00 -16.86 16.47
C ALA A 62 -26.64 -17.61 17.66
N ASP A 63 -25.93 -18.62 18.18
CA ASP A 63 -26.34 -19.38 19.39
C ASP A 63 -26.54 -18.44 20.59
N ARG A 64 -25.55 -17.57 20.86
CA ARG A 64 -25.60 -16.66 22.03
C ARG A 64 -26.67 -15.57 21.89
N ALA A 65 -26.97 -15.15 20.67
CA ALA A 65 -28.01 -14.20 20.36
C ALA A 65 -29.44 -14.84 20.33
N GLY A 66 -29.55 -16.17 20.36
CA GLY A 66 -30.82 -16.88 20.25
C GLY A 66 -31.47 -16.75 18.87
N ILE A 67 -30.68 -16.53 17.80
CA ILE A 67 -31.18 -16.42 16.44
C ILE A 67 -30.72 -17.60 15.59
N PRO A 68 -31.49 -18.04 14.58
CA PRO A 68 -31.04 -19.08 13.68
C PRO A 68 -29.87 -18.61 12.82
N LEU A 69 -28.92 -19.50 12.52
CA LEU A 69 -27.70 -19.18 11.78
C LEU A 69 -27.98 -18.52 10.42
N TRP A 70 -29.02 -18.95 9.71
CA TRP A 70 -29.40 -18.33 8.43
C TRP A 70 -29.73 -16.84 8.56
N LEU A 71 -30.34 -16.41 9.67
CA LEU A 71 -30.66 -15.01 9.90
C LEU A 71 -29.41 -14.19 10.18
N PHE A 72 -28.45 -14.75 10.92
CA PHE A 72 -27.12 -14.14 11.08
C PHE A 72 -26.42 -13.99 9.72
N GLU A 73 -26.43 -15.03 8.87
CA GLU A 73 -25.80 -15.03 7.54
C GLU A 73 -26.43 -14.00 6.58
N GLU A 74 -27.74 -13.77 6.67
CA GLU A 74 -28.41 -12.70 5.91
C GLU A 74 -28.14 -11.29 6.48
N SER A 75 -27.92 -11.17 7.78
CA SER A 75 -27.61 -9.89 8.45
C SER A 75 -26.20 -9.43 8.15
N TYR A 76 -25.23 -10.34 8.07
CA TYR A 76 -23.82 -10.02 7.85
C TYR A 76 -23.55 -9.21 6.56
N PRO A 77 -24.06 -9.56 5.37
CA PRO A 77 -23.87 -8.73 4.17
C PRO A 77 -24.55 -7.35 4.25
N ILE A 78 -25.58 -7.20 5.06
CA ILE A 78 -26.26 -5.90 5.25
C ILE A 78 -25.39 -4.94 6.08
N VAL A 79 -24.81 -5.44 7.17
CA VAL A 79 -23.88 -4.69 8.02
C VAL A 79 -22.53 -4.47 7.30
N GLY A 80 -22.04 -5.48 6.57
CA GLY A 80 -20.82 -5.43 5.78
C GLY A 80 -19.52 -5.70 6.54
N ASP A 81 -19.58 -5.92 7.86
CA ASP A 81 -18.44 -6.28 8.71
C ASP A 81 -18.84 -7.34 9.73
N LEU A 82 -18.10 -8.47 9.75
CA LEU A 82 -18.41 -9.59 10.63
C LEU A 82 -18.30 -9.22 12.11
N SER A 83 -17.27 -8.48 12.48
CA SER A 83 -17.02 -8.07 13.87
C SER A 83 -18.12 -7.15 14.39
N GLU A 84 -18.61 -6.26 13.53
CA GLU A 84 -19.71 -5.36 13.84
C GLU A 84 -21.03 -6.12 13.90
N THR A 85 -21.30 -7.04 12.95
CA THR A 85 -22.49 -7.89 12.98
C THR A 85 -22.59 -8.66 14.28
N ILE A 86 -21.51 -9.31 14.72
CA ILE A 86 -21.47 -10.03 15.99
C ILE A 86 -21.76 -9.06 17.15
N ALA A 87 -21.13 -7.91 17.19
CA ALA A 87 -21.31 -6.93 18.28
C ALA A 87 -22.76 -6.42 18.39
N LEU A 88 -23.46 -6.29 17.24
CA LEU A 88 -24.84 -5.79 17.17
C LEU A 88 -25.90 -6.84 17.53
N VAL A 89 -25.68 -8.11 17.19
CA VAL A 89 -26.69 -9.16 17.45
C VAL A 89 -26.64 -9.71 18.87
N LEU A 90 -25.51 -9.57 19.56
CA LEU A 90 -25.34 -10.09 20.91
C LEU A 90 -26.18 -9.32 21.95
N PRO A 91 -26.73 -10.00 22.97
CA PRO A 91 -27.48 -9.33 24.05
C PRO A 91 -26.60 -8.36 24.83
N PRO A 92 -27.18 -7.44 25.63
CA PRO A 92 -26.42 -6.57 26.51
C PRO A 92 -25.46 -7.36 27.39
N PRO A 93 -24.29 -6.77 27.78
CA PRO A 93 -23.34 -7.46 28.63
C PRO A 93 -23.95 -7.76 30.01
N ALA A 94 -23.65 -8.93 30.54
CA ALA A 94 -24.11 -9.35 31.85
C ALA A 94 -23.26 -8.80 33.01
N ARG A 95 -22.01 -8.40 32.71
CA ARG A 95 -21.00 -7.93 33.65
C ARG A 95 -20.19 -6.78 33.03
N ASP A 96 -19.44 -6.07 33.84
CA ASP A 96 -18.44 -5.09 33.40
C ASP A 96 -17.02 -5.59 33.71
N HIS A 97 -16.00 -4.96 33.11
CA HIS A 97 -14.60 -5.28 33.32
C HIS A 97 -13.73 -4.00 33.25
N ASP A 98 -12.54 -4.06 33.85
CA ASP A 98 -11.52 -3.01 33.78
C ASP A 98 -10.19 -3.49 33.16
N ASP A 99 -10.21 -4.64 32.50
CA ASP A 99 -9.04 -5.24 31.90
C ASP A 99 -8.47 -4.39 30.75
N SER A 100 -7.14 -4.31 30.70
CA SER A 100 -6.40 -3.59 29.67
C SER A 100 -6.47 -4.26 28.30
N LEU A 101 -6.06 -3.57 27.24
CA LEU A 101 -5.88 -4.16 25.91
C LEU A 101 -4.87 -5.32 25.95
N ALA A 102 -3.73 -5.10 26.62
CA ALA A 102 -2.67 -6.10 26.76
C ALA A 102 -3.17 -7.37 27.45
N THR A 103 -3.97 -7.23 28.52
CA THR A 103 -4.59 -8.36 29.24
C THR A 103 -5.48 -9.19 28.31
N TRP A 104 -6.35 -8.55 27.53
CA TRP A 104 -7.22 -9.26 26.58
C TRP A 104 -6.45 -9.95 25.47
N ILE A 105 -5.38 -9.32 24.96
CA ILE A 105 -4.52 -9.96 23.96
C ILE A 105 -3.80 -11.17 24.57
N ALA A 106 -3.32 -11.10 25.81
CA ALA A 106 -2.70 -12.24 26.50
C ALA A 106 -3.68 -13.42 26.65
N ARG A 107 -4.95 -13.14 27.06
CA ARG A 107 -6.01 -14.16 27.10
C ARG A 107 -6.28 -14.79 25.75
N LEU A 108 -6.37 -13.98 24.68
CA LEU A 108 -6.58 -14.49 23.32
C LEU A 108 -5.45 -15.39 22.84
N ARG A 109 -4.21 -15.05 23.17
CA ARG A 109 -3.02 -15.86 22.82
C ARG A 109 -2.98 -17.18 23.57
N ALA A 110 -3.42 -17.20 24.82
CA ALA A 110 -3.50 -18.43 25.61
C ALA A 110 -4.46 -19.48 24.98
N LEU A 111 -5.44 -19.04 24.16
CA LEU A 111 -6.38 -19.94 23.49
C LEU A 111 -5.74 -20.81 22.39
N ASP A 112 -4.53 -20.52 21.92
CA ASP A 112 -3.90 -21.24 20.81
C ASP A 112 -3.73 -22.74 21.10
N HIS A 113 -3.61 -23.12 22.36
CA HIS A 113 -3.40 -24.52 22.80
C HIS A 113 -4.64 -25.14 23.47
N GLU A 114 -5.76 -24.41 23.52
CA GLU A 114 -6.98 -24.87 24.20
C GLU A 114 -7.89 -25.70 23.29
N THR A 115 -8.78 -26.49 23.92
CA THR A 115 -9.86 -27.21 23.21
C THR A 115 -10.89 -26.26 22.61
N GLU A 116 -11.72 -26.73 21.66
CA GLU A 116 -12.77 -25.90 21.07
C GLU A 116 -13.79 -25.45 22.10
N GLU A 117 -14.14 -26.32 23.05
CA GLU A 117 -15.06 -26.02 24.14
C GLU A 117 -14.52 -24.91 25.05
N ALA A 118 -13.23 -24.99 25.43
CA ALA A 118 -12.57 -23.98 26.23
C ALA A 118 -12.48 -22.63 25.50
N ARG A 119 -12.16 -22.65 24.20
CA ARG A 119 -12.17 -21.46 23.34
C ARG A 119 -13.55 -20.83 23.26
N LYS A 120 -14.62 -21.66 23.03
CA LYS A 120 -16.01 -21.18 23.01
C LYS A 120 -16.37 -20.52 24.33
N ALA A 121 -16.09 -21.18 25.45
CA ALA A 121 -16.40 -20.65 26.78
C ALA A 121 -15.70 -19.30 27.04
N ALA A 122 -14.43 -19.19 26.71
CA ALA A 122 -13.66 -17.95 26.89
C ALA A 122 -14.18 -16.80 26.02
N ILE A 123 -14.60 -17.07 24.79
CA ILE A 123 -15.14 -16.04 23.89
C ILE A 123 -16.53 -15.58 24.34
N LEU A 124 -17.40 -16.50 24.74
CA LEU A 124 -18.72 -16.16 25.26
C LEU A 124 -18.58 -15.33 26.56
N ASP A 125 -17.67 -15.72 27.46
CA ASP A 125 -17.36 -14.97 28.68
C ASP A 125 -16.86 -13.55 28.38
N ALA A 126 -15.98 -13.39 27.39
CA ALA A 126 -15.52 -12.08 26.93
C ALA A 126 -16.67 -11.22 26.38
N TRP A 127 -17.54 -11.79 25.55
CA TRP A 127 -18.68 -11.07 25.02
C TRP A 127 -19.67 -10.63 26.11
N ASP A 128 -19.82 -11.43 27.16
CA ASP A 128 -20.71 -11.12 28.30
C ASP A 128 -20.19 -10.01 29.22
N GLN A 129 -18.92 -9.62 29.07
CA GLN A 129 -18.27 -8.55 29.84
C GLN A 129 -18.11 -7.24 29.06
N MET A 130 -18.25 -7.25 27.73
CA MET A 130 -17.89 -6.11 26.87
C MET A 130 -19.11 -5.36 26.37
N GLN A 131 -19.05 -4.03 26.37
CA GLN A 131 -20.02 -3.18 25.68
C GLN A 131 -19.93 -3.37 24.14
N PRO A 132 -20.96 -3.04 23.35
CA PRO A 132 -20.94 -3.27 21.89
C PRO A 132 -19.72 -2.73 21.17
N HIS A 133 -19.23 -1.54 21.51
CA HIS A 133 -18.03 -0.93 20.91
C HIS A 133 -16.73 -1.67 21.29
N GLU A 134 -16.66 -2.24 22.49
CA GLU A 134 -15.53 -3.08 22.93
C GLU A 134 -15.57 -4.44 22.24
N ARG A 135 -16.76 -5.06 22.10
CA ARG A 135 -16.98 -6.30 21.35
C ARG A 135 -16.55 -6.17 19.90
N LEU A 136 -16.87 -5.03 19.26
CA LEU A 136 -16.41 -4.73 17.90
C LEU A 136 -14.89 -4.85 17.80
N VAL A 137 -14.17 -4.18 18.68
CA VAL A 137 -12.70 -4.18 18.68
C VAL A 137 -12.15 -5.56 19.04
N PHE A 138 -12.70 -6.21 20.05
CA PHE A 138 -12.32 -7.57 20.45
C PHE A 138 -12.50 -8.58 19.28
N ASN A 139 -13.62 -8.51 18.57
CA ASN A 139 -13.87 -9.34 17.40
C ASN A 139 -12.92 -9.02 16.25
N LYS A 140 -12.47 -7.77 16.11
CA LYS A 140 -11.42 -7.40 15.14
C LYS A 140 -10.05 -7.94 15.53
N LEU A 141 -9.72 -8.09 16.81
CA LEU A 141 -8.52 -8.83 17.24
C LEU A 141 -8.59 -10.30 16.79
N LEU A 142 -9.75 -10.95 16.94
CA LEU A 142 -9.98 -12.33 16.51
C LEU A 142 -9.94 -12.51 14.98
N THR A 143 -10.54 -11.59 14.23
CA THR A 143 -10.67 -11.68 12.76
C THR A 143 -9.51 -11.05 12.00
N GLY A 144 -8.72 -10.21 12.67
CA GLY A 144 -7.57 -9.50 12.09
C GLY A 144 -7.94 -8.27 11.25
N GLY A 145 -9.10 -7.69 11.42
CA GLY A 145 -9.70 -6.64 10.58
C GLY A 145 -9.47 -5.18 11.01
N PHE A 146 -8.25 -4.76 11.38
CA PHE A 146 -7.98 -3.36 11.77
C PHE A 146 -7.75 -2.39 10.59
N ARG A 147 -8.70 -2.28 9.67
CA ARG A 147 -8.62 -1.34 8.54
C ARG A 147 -9.38 -0.05 8.86
N ILE A 148 -8.78 0.84 9.65
CA ILE A 148 -9.33 2.15 10.04
C ILE A 148 -8.65 3.34 9.37
N GLY A 149 -7.93 3.10 8.27
CA GLY A 149 -7.26 4.17 7.52
C GLY A 149 -6.16 4.88 8.32
N ILE A 150 -5.45 4.15 9.19
CA ILE A 150 -4.23 4.61 9.86
C ILE A 150 -3.05 4.11 9.05
N SER A 151 -2.33 5.05 8.43
CA SER A 151 -1.05 4.77 7.81
C SER A 151 0.05 4.78 8.86
N ARG A 152 1.17 4.08 8.58
CA ARG A 152 2.36 4.13 9.44
C ARG A 152 2.83 5.56 9.66
N LYS A 153 2.85 6.41 8.63
CA LYS A 153 3.21 7.81 8.73
C LYS A 153 2.32 8.60 9.67
N LEU A 154 1.01 8.35 9.65
CA LEU A 154 0.07 9.02 10.56
C LEU A 154 0.32 8.61 12.01
N MET A 155 0.60 7.33 12.26
CA MET A 155 0.95 6.82 13.58
C MET A 155 2.26 7.41 14.10
N ILE A 156 3.30 7.46 13.26
CA ILE A 156 4.60 8.07 13.60
C ILE A 156 4.43 9.55 13.99
N ARG A 157 3.65 10.30 13.22
CA ARG A 157 3.34 11.71 13.52
C ARG A 157 2.64 11.87 14.86
N ALA A 158 1.73 10.96 15.21
CA ALA A 158 1.05 10.98 16.50
C ALA A 158 2.01 10.63 17.66
N LEU A 159 2.90 9.66 17.45
CA LEU A 159 3.94 9.31 18.42
C LEU A 159 4.91 10.47 18.62
N ALA A 160 5.35 11.13 17.56
CA ALA A 160 6.22 12.31 17.63
C ALA A 160 5.58 13.42 18.49
N GLN A 161 4.30 13.69 18.26
CA GLN A 161 3.54 14.66 19.04
C GLN A 161 3.37 14.25 20.52
N ALA A 162 3.19 12.95 20.81
CA ALA A 162 2.99 12.45 22.17
C ALA A 162 4.28 12.36 22.98
N THR A 163 5.44 12.21 22.33
CA THR A 163 6.73 11.93 22.98
C THR A 163 7.77 13.03 22.79
N ASP A 164 7.41 14.10 22.05
CA ASP A 164 8.32 15.20 21.67
C ASP A 164 9.61 14.71 20.98
N ARG A 165 9.47 13.73 20.07
CA ARG A 165 10.56 13.12 19.34
C ARG A 165 10.44 13.36 17.83
N ASP A 166 11.57 13.24 17.14
CA ASP A 166 11.63 13.39 15.69
C ASP A 166 10.93 12.23 14.96
N GLU A 167 10.15 12.55 13.91
CA GLU A 167 9.41 11.56 13.12
C GLU A 167 10.32 10.54 12.43
N ALA A 168 11.50 10.96 11.93
CA ALA A 168 12.42 10.06 11.24
C ALA A 168 13.13 9.12 12.22
N GLU A 169 13.45 9.58 13.44
CA GLU A 169 13.94 8.73 14.52
C GLU A 169 12.91 7.64 14.86
N LEU A 170 11.65 8.01 15.09
CA LEU A 170 10.59 7.07 15.40
C LEU A 170 10.29 6.12 14.24
N ALA A 171 10.35 6.61 12.99
CA ALA A 171 10.21 5.75 11.82
C ALA A 171 11.27 4.65 11.80
N HIS A 172 12.52 5.00 12.11
CA HIS A 172 13.62 4.02 12.20
C HIS A 172 13.38 3.01 13.34
N ARG A 173 13.06 3.47 14.55
CA ARG A 173 12.84 2.61 15.73
C ARG A 173 11.72 1.59 15.55
N LEU A 174 10.68 1.96 14.80
CA LEU A 174 9.55 1.07 14.53
C LEU A 174 9.84 0.04 13.42
N MET A 175 11.05 0.02 12.88
CA MET A 175 11.49 -1.01 11.93
C MET A 175 12.05 -2.25 12.62
N GLY A 176 12.43 -3.23 11.80
CA GLY A 176 12.97 -4.49 12.30
C GLY A 176 11.91 -5.43 12.86
N ASP A 177 12.37 -6.55 13.40
CA ASP A 177 11.53 -7.67 13.87
C ASP A 177 11.19 -7.58 15.37
N TRP A 178 10.91 -6.39 15.88
CA TRP A 178 10.44 -6.25 17.24
C TRP A 178 9.00 -6.76 17.41
N THR A 179 8.70 -7.26 18.59
CA THR A 179 7.35 -7.65 19.02
C THR A 179 7.10 -7.10 20.42
N PRO A 180 5.84 -6.96 20.86
CA PRO A 180 5.55 -6.57 22.24
C PRO A 180 6.12 -7.50 23.31
N ASP A 181 6.49 -8.73 22.94
CA ASP A 181 7.15 -9.67 23.86
C ASP A 181 8.67 -9.50 23.92
N SER A 182 9.28 -8.94 22.87
CA SER A 182 10.73 -8.79 22.74
C SER A 182 11.25 -7.42 23.13
N THR A 183 10.35 -6.45 23.41
CA THR A 183 10.71 -5.08 23.73
C THR A 183 9.73 -4.45 24.71
N SER A 184 10.06 -3.29 25.24
CA SER A 184 9.18 -2.46 26.08
C SER A 184 8.91 -1.12 25.38
N TRP A 185 7.92 -0.38 25.86
CA TRP A 185 7.64 0.98 25.39
C TRP A 185 8.86 1.89 25.54
N SER A 186 9.48 1.88 26.72
CA SER A 186 10.67 2.70 26.99
C SER A 186 11.84 2.33 26.09
N THR A 187 12.09 1.05 25.84
CA THR A 187 13.15 0.60 24.92
C THR A 187 12.87 0.99 23.48
N LEU A 188 11.63 0.77 23.02
CA LEU A 188 11.27 1.01 21.61
C LEU A 188 11.15 2.49 21.29
N ILE A 189 10.60 3.30 22.20
CA ILE A 189 10.23 4.68 21.92
C ILE A 189 11.12 5.69 22.66
N GLU A 190 11.48 5.45 23.93
CA GLU A 190 12.10 6.45 24.79
C GLU A 190 13.64 6.35 24.87
N ALA A 191 14.23 5.19 24.68
CA ALA A 191 15.68 5.04 24.72
C ALA A 191 16.39 5.93 23.71
N HIS A 192 17.56 6.47 24.02
CA HIS A 192 18.39 7.22 23.06
C HIS A 192 19.19 6.23 22.22
N ASP A 193 19.06 6.29 20.90
CA ASP A 193 19.79 5.43 19.97
C ASP A 193 20.64 6.27 19.01
N ALA A 194 21.93 6.36 19.29
CA ALA A 194 22.88 7.10 18.45
C ALA A 194 23.05 6.46 17.05
N SER A 195 22.71 5.16 16.89
CA SER A 195 22.77 4.47 15.59
C SER A 195 21.64 4.89 14.66
N ALA A 196 20.54 5.40 15.21
CA ALA A 196 19.41 5.90 14.42
C ALA A 196 19.80 7.09 13.51
N ASP A 197 20.72 7.94 13.96
CA ASP A 197 21.16 9.09 13.18
C ASP A 197 21.99 8.70 11.94
N LEU A 198 22.74 7.61 12.02
CA LEU A 198 23.53 7.11 10.87
C LEU A 198 22.64 6.56 9.76
N SER A 199 21.57 5.88 10.12
CA SER A 199 20.66 5.26 9.15
C SER A 199 19.55 6.18 8.67
N ARG A 200 19.37 7.37 9.25
CA ARG A 200 18.23 8.26 9.00
C ARG A 200 18.15 8.69 7.52
N PRO A 201 17.03 8.39 6.83
CA PRO A 201 16.80 8.89 5.49
C PRO A 201 16.38 10.35 5.52
N TYR A 202 16.64 11.03 4.42
CA TYR A 202 16.01 12.32 4.20
C TYR A 202 14.55 12.16 3.79
N PRO A 203 13.65 13.07 4.21
CA PRO A 203 12.26 13.06 3.74
C PRO A 203 12.20 13.15 2.21
N PHE A 204 11.46 12.24 1.57
CA PHE A 204 11.41 12.20 0.11
C PHE A 204 10.73 13.41 -0.51
N CYS A 205 11.35 14.01 -1.52
CA CYS A 205 10.70 14.98 -2.40
C CYS A 205 9.70 14.26 -3.32
N LEU A 206 8.47 14.76 -3.39
CA LEU A 206 7.38 14.12 -4.14
C LEU A 206 6.91 15.02 -5.29
N ALA A 207 6.79 14.43 -6.48
CA ALA A 207 6.31 15.11 -7.68
C ALA A 207 4.78 15.22 -7.74
N TYR A 208 4.27 16.30 -8.34
CA TYR A 208 2.88 16.41 -8.79
C TYR A 208 2.66 15.65 -10.10
N GLY A 209 1.41 15.25 -10.37
CA GLY A 209 1.01 14.75 -11.69
C GLY A 209 0.78 15.89 -12.67
N LEU A 210 1.19 15.71 -13.91
CA LEU A 210 0.85 16.55 -15.05
C LEU A 210 -0.30 15.87 -15.84
N ASP A 211 -1.28 15.35 -15.09
CA ASP A 211 -2.28 14.43 -15.64
C ASP A 211 -3.31 15.15 -16.54
N ASP A 212 -3.66 16.39 -16.19
CA ASP A 212 -4.67 17.22 -16.89
C ASP A 212 -4.11 18.59 -17.33
N GLU A 213 -2.81 18.81 -17.15
CA GLU A 213 -2.14 20.07 -17.51
C GLU A 213 -1.23 19.83 -18.73
N GLU A 214 -1.25 20.71 -19.71
CA GLU A 214 -0.29 20.67 -20.82
C GLU A 214 1.09 21.11 -20.33
N PRO A 215 2.18 20.51 -20.81
CA PRO A 215 3.53 20.81 -20.32
C PRO A 215 3.96 22.27 -20.59
N GLU A 216 3.36 22.94 -21.57
CA GLU A 216 3.56 24.37 -21.87
C GLU A 216 3.21 25.26 -20.68
N THR A 217 2.33 24.83 -19.79
CA THR A 217 1.98 25.56 -18.55
C THR A 217 3.16 25.65 -17.57
N LEU A 218 4.18 24.84 -17.75
CA LEU A 218 5.41 24.85 -16.95
C LEU A 218 6.39 25.95 -17.40
N GLY A 219 6.12 26.63 -18.51
CA GLY A 219 6.91 27.73 -19.05
C GLY A 219 8.03 27.28 -19.97
N ASP A 220 9.20 27.95 -19.90
CA ASP A 220 10.32 27.69 -20.80
C ASP A 220 10.95 26.30 -20.56
N PRO A 221 11.01 25.41 -21.59
CA PRO A 221 11.66 24.11 -21.53
C PRO A 221 13.11 24.18 -21.04
N ALA A 222 13.83 25.26 -21.35
CA ALA A 222 15.22 25.45 -20.94
C ALA A 222 15.45 25.43 -19.42
N ASN A 223 14.42 25.68 -18.62
CA ASN A 223 14.48 25.68 -17.15
C ASN A 223 14.33 24.28 -16.52
N TRP A 224 14.12 23.24 -17.34
CA TRP A 224 13.81 21.90 -16.88
C TRP A 224 14.86 20.89 -17.29
N LEU A 225 15.00 19.84 -16.46
CA LEU A 225 15.68 18.58 -16.79
C LEU A 225 14.61 17.48 -16.83
N ALA A 226 14.73 16.60 -17.83
CA ALA A 226 13.84 15.46 -18.01
C ALA A 226 14.60 14.15 -17.81
N GLU A 227 13.94 13.20 -17.17
CA GLU A 227 14.42 11.84 -16.92
C GLU A 227 13.29 10.84 -17.19
N TRP A 228 13.64 9.58 -17.47
CA TRP A 228 12.65 8.52 -17.48
C TRP A 228 12.03 8.34 -16.09
N LYS A 229 10.74 8.17 -16.05
CA LYS A 229 10.06 7.72 -14.86
C LYS A 229 10.09 6.19 -14.81
N TRP A 230 11.15 5.67 -14.23
CA TRP A 230 11.36 4.24 -14.12
C TRP A 230 10.25 3.53 -13.33
N ASP A 231 9.95 2.29 -13.69
CA ASP A 231 9.01 1.44 -12.95
C ASP A 231 9.78 0.49 -12.03
N GLY A 232 10.10 0.97 -10.85
CA GLY A 232 10.87 0.26 -9.83
C GLY A 232 10.41 0.56 -8.41
N ILE A 233 11.35 0.53 -7.48
CA ILE A 233 11.15 0.98 -6.10
C ILE A 233 12.04 2.16 -5.83
N ARG A 234 11.45 3.33 -5.65
CA ARG A 234 12.21 4.49 -5.21
C ARG A 234 12.81 4.27 -3.84
N GLY A 235 14.11 4.47 -3.72
CA GLY A 235 14.85 4.31 -2.49
C GLY A 235 15.97 5.31 -2.32
N GLN A 236 16.34 5.55 -1.06
CA GLN A 236 17.58 6.22 -0.68
C GLN A 236 18.60 5.19 -0.24
N LEU A 237 19.78 5.24 -0.83
CA LEU A 237 20.96 4.51 -0.39
C LEU A 237 21.82 5.45 0.44
N ILE A 238 22.09 5.08 1.68
CA ILE A 238 22.82 5.87 2.67
C ILE A 238 24.10 5.11 3.03
N LEU A 239 25.22 5.79 2.92
CA LEU A 239 26.55 5.28 3.31
C LEU A 239 27.08 6.16 4.43
N ARG A 240 26.94 5.75 5.68
CA ARG A 240 27.43 6.52 6.85
C ARG A 240 28.02 5.58 7.89
N GLY A 241 29.06 6.01 8.58
CA GLY A 241 29.67 5.26 9.67
C GLY A 241 30.24 3.90 9.25
N GLY A 242 30.61 3.70 7.98
CA GLY A 242 31.05 2.40 7.45
C GLY A 242 29.93 1.42 7.15
N GLU A 243 28.69 1.77 7.44
CA GLU A 243 27.49 0.99 7.18
C GLU A 243 26.72 1.47 5.95
N HIS A 244 25.80 0.64 5.45
CA HIS A 244 24.89 1.03 4.38
C HIS A 244 23.44 0.76 4.80
N PHE A 245 22.54 1.64 4.37
CA PHE A 245 21.12 1.52 4.61
C PHE A 245 20.36 1.82 3.33
N THR A 246 19.34 1.01 3.03
CA THR A 246 18.48 1.21 1.87
C THR A 246 17.05 1.43 2.35
N TRP A 247 16.51 2.62 2.12
CA TRP A 247 15.16 2.99 2.53
C TRP A 247 14.24 3.14 1.32
N SER A 248 13.02 2.63 1.41
CA SER A 248 11.99 2.89 0.41
C SER A 248 11.31 4.25 0.64
N ARG A 249 10.63 4.75 -0.40
CA ARG A 249 9.76 5.94 -0.31
C ARG A 249 8.67 5.81 0.77
N GLY A 250 8.25 4.60 1.10
CA GLY A 250 7.29 4.31 2.16
C GLY A 250 7.87 4.36 3.57
N GLU A 251 9.12 4.81 3.71
CA GLU A 251 9.87 4.84 4.97
C GLU A 251 10.03 3.43 5.58
N GLU A 252 10.27 2.42 4.73
CA GLU A 252 10.59 1.06 5.13
C GLU A 252 12.07 0.80 4.87
N LEU A 253 12.79 0.30 5.88
CA LEU A 253 14.17 -0.15 5.73
C LEU A 253 14.17 -1.46 4.94
N MET A 254 14.87 -1.48 3.81
CA MET A 254 14.88 -2.58 2.86
C MET A 254 16.28 -3.18 2.66
N THR A 255 17.24 -2.83 3.51
CA THR A 255 18.65 -3.23 3.42
C THR A 255 18.79 -4.74 3.18
N ASP A 256 18.11 -5.57 3.97
CA ASP A 256 18.19 -7.05 3.88
C ASP A 256 17.54 -7.61 2.60
N ARG A 257 16.69 -6.83 1.93
CA ARG A 257 16.03 -7.23 0.67
C ARG A 257 16.88 -6.99 -0.57
N PHE A 258 17.87 -6.09 -0.45
CA PHE A 258 18.77 -5.69 -1.53
C PHE A 258 20.24 -5.78 -1.10
N PRO A 259 20.71 -6.99 -0.73
CA PRO A 259 22.09 -7.16 -0.22
C PRO A 259 23.17 -6.79 -1.25
N GLU A 260 22.84 -6.77 -2.54
CA GLU A 260 23.76 -6.35 -3.59
C GLU A 260 24.19 -4.88 -3.43
N LEU A 261 23.31 -4.02 -2.91
CA LEU A 261 23.59 -2.60 -2.70
C LEU A 261 24.61 -2.36 -1.58
N ALA A 262 24.91 -3.38 -0.74
CA ALA A 262 26.00 -3.30 0.23
C ALA A 262 27.35 -3.00 -0.41
N ARG A 263 27.57 -3.51 -1.63
CA ARG A 263 28.81 -3.29 -2.39
C ARG A 263 29.01 -1.83 -2.82
N ALA A 264 28.01 -0.99 -2.68
CA ALA A 264 28.16 0.45 -2.92
C ALA A 264 29.29 1.08 -2.08
N ARG A 265 29.56 0.54 -0.89
CA ARG A 265 30.66 0.96 0.01
C ARG A 265 32.05 0.76 -0.59
N ASP A 266 32.17 -0.17 -1.53
CA ASP A 266 33.45 -0.46 -2.20
C ASP A 266 33.81 0.59 -3.26
N TYR A 267 32.82 1.40 -3.67
CA TYR A 267 32.94 2.32 -4.81
C TYR A 267 32.69 3.78 -4.44
N LEU A 268 31.92 4.06 -3.40
CA LEU A 268 31.52 5.41 -3.03
C LEU A 268 32.07 5.81 -1.66
N PRO A 269 32.38 7.08 -1.45
CA PRO A 269 32.92 7.58 -0.19
C PRO A 269 31.84 7.50 0.92
N PRO A 270 32.24 7.31 2.20
CA PRO A 270 31.34 7.46 3.33
C PRO A 270 30.77 8.89 3.39
N GLY A 271 29.56 9.04 3.91
CA GLY A 271 28.84 10.32 3.89
C GLY A 271 28.16 10.60 2.54
N THR A 272 27.87 9.56 1.75
CA THR A 272 27.09 9.65 0.51
C THR A 272 25.66 9.22 0.73
N VAL A 273 24.70 10.04 0.27
CA VAL A 273 23.27 9.67 0.22
C VAL A 273 22.74 9.90 -1.19
N LEU A 274 22.29 8.82 -1.82
CA LEU A 274 21.72 8.82 -3.16
C LEU A 274 20.20 8.62 -3.10
N ASP A 275 19.44 9.35 -3.90
CA ASP A 275 18.05 9.07 -4.23
C ASP A 275 17.99 8.45 -5.63
N GLY A 276 17.30 7.33 -5.75
CA GLY A 276 17.28 6.58 -7.00
C GLY A 276 16.11 5.62 -7.10
N GLU A 277 16.02 4.95 -8.23
CA GLU A 277 15.08 3.85 -8.43
C GLU A 277 15.84 2.52 -8.35
N ILE A 278 15.41 1.62 -7.48
CA ILE A 278 15.91 0.25 -7.41
C ILE A 278 15.20 -0.53 -8.51
N LEU A 279 15.99 -1.04 -9.44
CA LEU A 279 15.51 -1.79 -10.61
C LEU A 279 16.10 -3.20 -10.58
N ALA A 280 15.31 -4.20 -10.96
CA ALA A 280 15.87 -5.47 -11.39
C ALA A 280 16.59 -5.24 -12.72
N TRP A 281 17.81 -5.78 -12.85
CA TRP A 281 18.70 -5.43 -13.97
C TRP A 281 19.42 -6.66 -14.50
N GLN A 282 19.35 -6.88 -15.79
CA GLN A 282 20.05 -7.98 -16.48
C GLN A 282 20.39 -7.57 -17.90
N ASP A 283 21.47 -8.11 -18.44
CA ASP A 283 21.90 -7.94 -19.85
C ASP A 283 21.90 -6.47 -20.33
N ASP A 284 22.47 -5.58 -19.47
CA ASP A 284 22.59 -4.14 -19.68
C ASP A 284 21.26 -3.34 -19.79
N GLY A 285 20.16 -3.91 -19.27
CA GLY A 285 18.88 -3.23 -19.25
C GLY A 285 18.01 -3.52 -18.02
N PRO A 286 17.02 -2.64 -17.75
CA PRO A 286 16.05 -2.89 -16.71
C PRO A 286 15.14 -4.09 -17.07
N MET A 287 14.91 -4.98 -16.12
CA MET A 287 13.90 -6.03 -16.23
C MET A 287 12.50 -5.45 -15.96
N SER A 288 11.46 -6.22 -16.26
CA SER A 288 10.10 -5.84 -15.89
C SER A 288 9.95 -5.72 -14.37
N PHE A 289 9.05 -4.84 -13.91
CA PHE A 289 8.72 -4.69 -12.48
C PHE A 289 8.31 -6.01 -11.82
N ASN A 290 7.75 -6.96 -12.59
CA ASN A 290 7.39 -8.28 -12.10
C ASN A 290 8.58 -9.07 -11.54
N ALA A 291 9.76 -8.94 -12.14
CA ALA A 291 10.97 -9.57 -11.61
C ALA A 291 11.31 -9.02 -10.22
N LEU A 292 11.23 -7.69 -10.05
CA LEU A 292 11.47 -7.02 -8.78
C LEU A 292 10.39 -7.36 -7.75
N GLN A 293 9.12 -7.43 -8.15
CA GLN A 293 7.99 -7.72 -7.26
C GLN A 293 8.12 -9.07 -6.56
N LYS A 294 8.74 -10.07 -7.21
CA LYS A 294 9.02 -11.39 -6.61
C LYS A 294 9.94 -11.30 -5.38
N ARG A 295 10.74 -10.23 -5.26
CA ARG A 295 11.65 -9.98 -4.14
C ARG A 295 10.98 -9.22 -2.99
N ILE A 296 10.15 -8.22 -3.30
CA ILE A 296 9.59 -7.27 -2.33
C ILE A 296 8.81 -7.96 -1.22
N GLY A 297 8.01 -8.97 -1.57
CA GLY A 297 7.15 -9.69 -0.61
C GLY A 297 7.88 -10.67 0.30
N ARG A 298 9.20 -10.82 0.20
CA ARG A 298 9.97 -11.83 0.94
C ARG A 298 10.76 -11.17 2.07
N LYS A 299 10.73 -11.77 3.25
CA LYS A 299 11.59 -11.36 4.38
C LYS A 299 13.06 -11.66 4.11
N THR A 300 13.35 -12.82 3.48
CA THR A 300 14.70 -13.26 3.11
C THR A 300 14.71 -13.57 1.62
N VAL A 301 15.72 -13.10 0.91
CA VAL A 301 15.88 -13.31 -0.53
C VAL A 301 16.78 -14.52 -0.78
N PRO A 302 16.26 -15.63 -1.36
CA PRO A 302 17.06 -16.82 -1.65
C PRO A 302 18.14 -16.54 -2.71
N LYS A 303 19.28 -17.24 -2.65
CA LYS A 303 20.38 -17.12 -3.61
C LYS A 303 19.93 -17.24 -5.08
N LYS A 304 18.98 -18.13 -5.37
CA LYS A 304 18.41 -18.25 -6.71
C LYS A 304 17.78 -16.95 -7.17
N LEU A 305 16.99 -16.29 -6.32
CA LEU A 305 16.29 -15.06 -6.68
C LEU A 305 17.23 -13.86 -6.82
N LEU A 306 18.35 -13.84 -6.08
CA LEU A 306 19.42 -12.85 -6.28
C LEU A 306 20.04 -12.97 -7.67
N LYS A 307 20.14 -14.20 -8.20
CA LYS A 307 20.66 -14.46 -9.55
C LYS A 307 19.61 -14.21 -10.64
N ASP A 308 18.36 -14.61 -10.39
CA ASP A 308 17.27 -14.51 -11.39
C ASP A 308 16.77 -13.07 -11.57
N ALA A 309 16.91 -12.23 -10.55
CA ALA A 309 16.50 -10.82 -10.56
C ALA A 309 17.51 -9.97 -9.74
N PRO A 310 18.77 -9.86 -10.20
CA PRO A 310 19.73 -8.97 -9.56
C PRO A 310 19.26 -7.53 -9.62
N VAL A 311 19.70 -6.68 -8.68
CA VAL A 311 19.25 -5.29 -8.62
C VAL A 311 20.41 -4.31 -8.65
N ILE A 312 20.13 -3.12 -9.19
CA ILE A 312 20.96 -1.92 -9.09
C ILE A 312 20.14 -0.77 -8.53
N LEU A 313 20.81 0.24 -7.99
CA LEU A 313 20.26 1.56 -7.76
C LEU A 313 20.54 2.44 -8.99
N TYR A 314 19.49 2.89 -9.66
CA TYR A 314 19.57 3.84 -10.77
C TYR A 314 19.42 5.25 -10.21
N ALA A 315 20.56 5.86 -9.83
CA ALA A 315 20.60 7.12 -9.10
C ALA A 315 20.27 8.31 -9.99
N TYR A 316 19.45 9.21 -9.50
CA TYR A 316 19.08 10.46 -10.19
C TYR A 316 19.24 11.71 -9.33
N ASP A 317 19.54 11.59 -8.03
CA ASP A 317 19.84 12.75 -7.18
C ASP A 317 20.89 12.40 -6.11
N LEU A 318 21.71 13.39 -5.74
CA LEU A 318 22.70 13.31 -4.68
C LEU A 318 22.28 14.23 -3.54
N LEU A 319 21.98 13.65 -2.39
CA LEU A 319 21.43 14.38 -1.24
C LEU A 319 22.50 14.73 -0.21
N GLU A 320 23.55 13.91 -0.13
CA GLU A 320 24.70 14.14 0.75
C GLU A 320 25.99 13.72 0.04
N ASP A 321 26.99 14.54 0.11
CA ASP A 321 28.31 14.33 -0.47
C ASP A 321 29.39 14.55 0.60
N ASN A 322 30.17 13.50 0.91
CA ASN A 322 31.17 13.52 1.98
C ASN A 322 30.65 14.10 3.30
N GLY A 323 29.40 13.75 3.67
CA GLY A 323 28.74 14.22 4.90
C GLY A 323 28.13 15.61 4.81
N THR A 324 28.22 16.28 3.66
CA THR A 324 27.61 17.60 3.43
C THR A 324 26.20 17.44 2.85
N ASP A 325 25.21 17.99 3.54
CA ASP A 325 23.81 18.02 3.08
C ASP A 325 23.64 18.96 1.87
N LEU A 326 23.24 18.41 0.73
CA LEU A 326 23.07 19.14 -0.53
C LEU A 326 21.61 19.48 -0.83
N ARG A 327 20.65 19.15 0.02
CA ARG A 327 19.22 19.34 -0.28
C ARG A 327 18.83 20.80 -0.55
N GLY A 328 19.54 21.75 0.04
CA GLY A 328 19.35 23.18 -0.23
C GLY A 328 19.94 23.66 -1.56
N THR A 329 20.82 22.88 -2.18
CA THR A 329 21.51 23.21 -3.44
C THR A 329 20.55 23.04 -4.63
N PRO A 330 20.66 23.84 -5.71
CA PRO A 330 19.88 23.66 -6.94
C PRO A 330 20.04 22.28 -7.56
N PHE A 331 18.96 21.72 -8.13
CA PHE A 331 18.97 20.36 -8.71
C PHE A 331 20.04 20.20 -9.79
N ALA A 332 20.22 21.18 -10.66
CA ALA A 332 21.24 21.12 -11.71
C ALA A 332 22.67 20.93 -11.14
N GLU A 333 22.99 21.61 -10.03
CA GLU A 333 24.28 21.45 -9.37
C GLU A 333 24.42 20.08 -8.69
N ARG A 334 23.38 19.62 -7.98
CA ARG A 334 23.39 18.26 -7.38
C ARG A 334 23.56 17.20 -8.46
N ARG A 335 22.92 17.41 -9.63
CA ARG A 335 23.04 16.51 -10.77
C ARG A 335 24.47 16.46 -11.33
N THR A 336 25.11 17.60 -11.51
CA THR A 336 26.53 17.68 -11.97
C THR A 336 27.46 16.94 -10.99
N ARG A 337 27.25 17.10 -9.69
CA ARG A 337 28.03 16.38 -8.67
C ARG A 337 27.78 14.88 -8.71
N LEU A 338 26.52 14.45 -8.90
CA LEU A 338 26.15 13.05 -9.08
C LEU A 338 26.85 12.43 -10.29
N GLU A 339 26.87 13.14 -11.41
CA GLU A 339 27.56 12.72 -12.64
C GLU A 339 29.04 12.53 -12.42
N ALA A 340 29.70 13.50 -11.78
CA ALA A 340 31.12 13.42 -11.43
C ALA A 340 31.42 12.26 -10.47
N LEU A 341 30.51 11.98 -9.51
CA LEU A 341 30.68 10.89 -8.54
C LEU A 341 30.57 9.51 -9.18
N LEU A 342 29.72 9.36 -10.21
CA LEU A 342 29.38 8.04 -10.79
C LEU A 342 30.08 7.76 -12.13
N GLN A 343 30.76 8.73 -12.78
CA GLN A 343 31.28 8.62 -14.15
C GLN A 343 32.28 7.47 -14.35
N ASP A 344 33.12 7.19 -13.35
CA ASP A 344 34.21 6.22 -13.44
C ASP A 344 33.87 4.89 -12.74
N LEU A 345 32.61 4.67 -12.37
CA LEU A 345 32.20 3.42 -11.74
C LEU A 345 32.24 2.26 -12.74
N PRO A 346 32.81 1.11 -12.35
CA PRO A 346 32.82 -0.07 -13.20
C PRO A 346 31.40 -0.68 -13.34
N LEU A 347 31.19 -1.45 -14.41
CA LEU A 347 29.88 -2.06 -14.71
C LEU A 347 29.36 -2.99 -13.63
N GLU A 348 30.25 -3.60 -12.82
CA GLU A 348 29.89 -4.46 -11.69
C GLU A 348 29.45 -3.69 -10.45
N ALA A 349 29.56 -2.36 -10.42
CA ALA A 349 29.04 -1.55 -9.34
C ALA A 349 27.49 -1.66 -9.30
N PRO A 350 26.89 -1.79 -8.10
CA PRO A 350 25.43 -1.92 -7.99
C PRO A 350 24.69 -0.58 -8.11
N ILE A 351 25.36 0.43 -8.62
CA ILE A 351 24.83 1.79 -8.80
C ILE A 351 25.14 2.23 -10.22
N ARG A 352 24.16 2.84 -10.86
CA ARG A 352 24.32 3.51 -12.16
C ARG A 352 23.60 4.84 -12.15
N GLN A 353 24.05 5.73 -13.00
CA GLN A 353 23.42 7.02 -13.22
C GLN A 353 22.20 6.86 -14.12
N SER A 354 21.04 7.35 -13.70
CA SER A 354 19.88 7.51 -14.57
C SER A 354 20.15 8.58 -15.62
N PRO A 355 20.02 8.31 -16.94
CA PRO A 355 20.36 9.29 -17.97
C PRO A 355 19.36 10.44 -18.01
N LEU A 356 19.85 11.63 -18.32
CA LEU A 356 19.02 12.76 -18.71
C LEU A 356 18.54 12.60 -20.15
N ILE A 357 17.33 13.04 -20.42
CA ILE A 357 16.74 13.12 -21.75
C ILE A 357 17.04 14.51 -22.31
N SER A 358 17.68 14.56 -23.48
CA SER A 358 17.93 15.81 -24.20
C SER A 358 16.67 16.22 -24.98
N PHE A 359 16.26 17.45 -24.86
CA PHE A 359 15.10 18.03 -25.57
C PHE A 359 15.27 19.54 -25.73
N GLN A 360 14.62 20.13 -26.73
CA GLN A 360 14.64 21.56 -27.02
C GLN A 360 13.26 22.20 -26.88
N SER A 361 12.21 21.42 -27.05
CA SER A 361 10.82 21.86 -26.97
C SER A 361 9.96 20.88 -26.18
N TRP A 362 8.77 21.31 -25.80
CA TRP A 362 7.78 20.42 -25.20
C TRP A 362 7.26 19.37 -26.18
N ASP A 363 7.26 19.67 -27.48
CA ASP A 363 6.89 18.72 -28.53
C ASP A 363 7.91 17.58 -28.66
N ASP A 364 9.22 17.88 -28.68
CA ASP A 364 10.27 16.85 -28.63
C ASP A 364 10.10 15.91 -27.45
N LEU A 365 9.76 16.51 -26.31
CA LEU A 365 9.60 15.74 -25.08
C LEU A 365 8.30 14.90 -25.09
N ARG A 366 7.26 15.38 -25.76
CA ARG A 366 6.00 14.65 -25.97
C ARG A 366 6.22 13.42 -26.87
N GLU A 367 7.01 13.54 -27.92
CA GLU A 367 7.41 12.42 -28.79
C GLU A 367 8.24 11.40 -28.01
N THR A 368 9.24 11.88 -27.25
CA THR A 368 10.06 11.01 -26.38
C THR A 368 9.19 10.28 -25.34
N ARG A 369 8.25 10.98 -24.69
CA ARG A 369 7.32 10.37 -23.71
C ARG A 369 6.55 9.19 -24.32
N ALA A 370 6.16 9.27 -25.59
CA ALA A 370 5.42 8.21 -26.26
C ALA A 370 6.21 6.88 -26.34
N THR A 371 7.54 6.95 -26.35
CA THR A 371 8.44 5.76 -26.37
C THR A 371 8.80 5.22 -24.97
N ALA A 372 8.22 5.77 -23.90
CA ALA A 372 8.61 5.39 -22.54
C ALA A 372 8.42 3.89 -22.23
N ARG A 373 7.41 3.23 -22.83
CA ARG A 373 7.22 1.78 -22.67
C ARG A 373 8.36 0.95 -23.25
N ASP A 374 8.93 1.39 -24.37
CA ASP A 374 10.08 0.71 -24.98
C ASP A 374 11.32 0.81 -24.08
N ALA A 375 11.44 1.92 -23.35
CA ALA A 375 12.45 2.12 -22.31
C ALA A 375 12.11 1.43 -20.97
N ARG A 376 10.98 0.73 -20.85
CA ARG A 376 10.43 0.15 -19.62
C ARG A 376 10.22 1.20 -18.52
N ALA A 377 9.77 2.37 -18.91
CA ALA A 377 9.42 3.48 -18.03
C ALA A 377 7.92 3.79 -18.09
N GLU A 378 7.38 4.38 -17.02
CA GLU A 378 5.96 4.77 -16.92
C GLU A 378 5.67 6.15 -17.55
N GLY A 379 6.67 6.83 -18.10
CA GLY A 379 6.61 8.19 -18.61
C GLY A 379 7.87 8.96 -18.25
N LEU A 380 7.71 10.24 -17.96
CA LEU A 380 8.80 11.17 -17.67
C LEU A 380 8.71 11.78 -16.27
N MET A 381 9.87 12.15 -15.72
CA MET A 381 10.01 13.04 -14.58
C MET A 381 10.60 14.36 -15.07
N LEU A 382 9.93 15.47 -14.73
CA LEU A 382 10.40 16.82 -15.03
C LEU A 382 10.83 17.48 -13.72
N LYS A 383 12.05 17.98 -13.66
CA LYS A 383 12.62 18.60 -12.48
C LYS A 383 13.17 19.97 -12.84
N ARG A 384 12.74 21.00 -12.10
CA ARG A 384 13.20 22.36 -12.34
C ARG A 384 14.68 22.49 -11.92
N LYS A 385 15.51 23.08 -12.78
CA LYS A 385 16.97 23.18 -12.61
C LYS A 385 17.40 23.84 -11.32
N ASP A 386 16.70 24.88 -10.90
CA ASP A 386 17.00 25.68 -9.70
C ASP A 386 16.34 25.16 -8.43
N SER A 387 15.58 24.05 -8.50
CA SER A 387 14.82 23.55 -7.35
C SER A 387 15.71 22.89 -6.29
N PRO A 388 15.49 23.21 -4.99
CA PRO A 388 16.05 22.42 -3.90
C PRO A 388 15.30 21.09 -3.76
N TYR A 389 15.84 20.17 -2.97
CA TYR A 389 15.19 18.92 -2.62
C TYR A 389 14.25 19.12 -1.42
N HIS A 390 12.96 19.26 -1.67
CA HIS A 390 11.97 19.52 -0.63
C HIS A 390 11.54 18.27 0.13
N SER A 391 11.12 18.45 1.37
CA SER A 391 10.39 17.44 2.10
C SER A 391 8.93 17.37 1.62
N GLY A 392 8.51 16.20 1.15
CA GLY A 392 7.14 15.96 0.72
C GLY A 392 6.83 16.56 -0.65
N ARG A 393 5.60 17.05 -0.85
CA ARG A 393 5.10 17.51 -2.15
C ARG A 393 5.00 19.02 -2.17
N LYS A 394 5.76 19.67 -3.07
CA LYS A 394 5.68 21.10 -3.36
C LYS A 394 5.33 21.31 -4.83
N LYS A 395 4.28 22.09 -5.11
CA LYS A 395 3.87 22.38 -6.50
C LYS A 395 4.90 23.30 -7.16
N GLY A 396 5.23 23.02 -8.41
CA GLY A 396 6.05 23.86 -9.26
C GLY A 396 7.47 23.35 -9.52
N ASP A 397 8.01 22.44 -8.70
CA ASP A 397 9.41 22.05 -8.80
C ASP A 397 9.62 20.69 -9.48
N TRP A 398 8.81 19.67 -9.09
CA TRP A 398 8.91 18.32 -9.66
C TRP A 398 7.57 17.84 -10.17
N TRP A 399 7.55 17.34 -11.42
CA TRP A 399 6.36 16.82 -12.09
C TRP A 399 6.63 15.41 -12.63
N LYS A 400 5.60 14.58 -12.61
CA LYS A 400 5.57 13.28 -13.27
C LYS A 400 4.56 13.36 -14.43
N TRP A 401 5.04 13.07 -15.62
CA TRP A 401 4.25 13.06 -16.84
C TRP A 401 4.11 11.64 -17.33
N LYS A 402 3.12 10.94 -16.81
CA LYS A 402 2.89 9.53 -17.08
C LYS A 402 2.31 9.31 -18.47
N LEU A 403 2.58 8.10 -19.03
CA LEU A 403 1.80 7.59 -20.15
C LEU A 403 0.35 7.36 -19.75
N ASP A 404 -0.52 7.41 -20.74
CA ASP A 404 -1.90 7.00 -20.52
C ASP A 404 -1.96 5.52 -20.14
N PRO A 405 -2.84 5.15 -19.20
CA PRO A 405 -2.97 3.76 -18.80
C PRO A 405 -3.46 2.91 -19.99
N LEU A 406 -3.06 1.66 -19.99
CA LEU A 406 -3.66 0.68 -20.90
C LEU A 406 -5.14 0.53 -20.58
N THR A 407 -5.96 0.32 -21.60
CA THR A 407 -7.41 0.13 -21.43
C THR A 407 -7.92 -1.08 -22.18
N ILE A 408 -8.98 -1.69 -21.64
CA ILE A 408 -9.70 -2.79 -22.26
C ILE A 408 -11.19 -2.68 -21.93
N ASP A 409 -12.06 -2.91 -22.90
CA ASP A 409 -13.50 -2.91 -22.69
C ASP A 409 -13.97 -4.30 -22.25
N ALA A 410 -14.57 -4.38 -21.08
CA ALA A 410 -14.91 -5.63 -20.41
C ALA A 410 -16.34 -5.63 -19.87
N VAL A 411 -16.94 -6.82 -19.83
CA VAL A 411 -18.32 -7.05 -19.39
C VAL A 411 -18.37 -7.28 -17.89
N MET A 412 -19.21 -6.55 -17.18
CA MET A 412 -19.48 -6.79 -15.76
C MET A 412 -20.33 -8.05 -15.55
N ILE A 413 -19.80 -9.02 -14.78
CA ILE A 413 -20.47 -10.31 -14.55
C ILE A 413 -20.79 -10.58 -13.08
N TYR A 414 -20.05 -9.99 -12.14
CA TYR A 414 -20.35 -10.06 -10.71
C TYR A 414 -20.22 -8.68 -10.07
N ALA A 415 -21.03 -8.44 -9.05
CA ALA A 415 -20.97 -7.29 -8.17
C ALA A 415 -20.88 -7.75 -6.72
N GLN A 416 -19.97 -7.19 -5.96
CA GLN A 416 -19.79 -7.47 -4.54
C GLN A 416 -20.16 -6.24 -3.73
N GLN A 417 -20.87 -6.46 -2.64
CA GLN A 417 -21.27 -5.41 -1.70
C GLN A 417 -20.04 -4.81 -1.01
N GLY A 418 -20.05 -3.50 -0.85
CA GLY A 418 -19.03 -2.76 -0.12
C GLY A 418 -19.08 -3.02 1.38
N SER A 419 -18.18 -2.40 2.12
CA SER A 419 -18.11 -2.48 3.58
C SER A 419 -18.13 -1.10 4.23
N GLY A 420 -18.40 -1.03 5.53
CA GLY A 420 -18.44 0.21 6.29
C GLY A 420 -19.45 1.21 5.71
N ARG A 421 -19.03 2.44 5.45
CA ARG A 421 -19.87 3.53 4.92
C ARG A 421 -20.52 3.22 3.56
N ARG A 422 -20.00 2.24 2.81
CA ARG A 422 -20.52 1.82 1.50
C ARG A 422 -21.20 0.42 1.56
N ALA A 423 -21.53 -0.07 2.75
CA ALA A 423 -22.15 -1.39 2.93
C ALA A 423 -23.50 -1.55 2.19
N ASN A 424 -24.19 -0.46 1.93
CA ASN A 424 -25.46 -0.45 1.18
C ASN A 424 -25.29 -0.32 -0.34
N LEU A 425 -24.05 -0.22 -0.84
CA LEU A 425 -23.72 -0.10 -2.25
C LEU A 425 -22.95 -1.34 -2.72
N PHE A 426 -23.06 -1.65 -4.00
CA PHE A 426 -22.11 -2.53 -4.68
C PHE A 426 -20.94 -1.68 -5.17
N THR A 427 -19.71 -2.06 -4.77
CA THR A 427 -18.50 -1.25 -5.03
C THR A 427 -17.39 -2.03 -5.71
N ASP A 428 -17.39 -3.34 -5.60
CA ASP A 428 -16.39 -4.22 -6.19
C ASP A 428 -17.04 -5.03 -7.31
N PHE A 429 -16.49 -4.94 -8.51
CA PHE A 429 -17.05 -5.61 -9.68
C PHE A 429 -16.04 -6.55 -10.31
N THR A 430 -16.51 -7.71 -10.77
CA THR A 430 -15.71 -8.64 -11.56
C THR A 430 -16.06 -8.47 -13.02
N PHE A 431 -15.02 -8.35 -13.84
CA PHE A 431 -15.11 -8.14 -15.27
C PHE A 431 -14.59 -9.34 -16.06
N ALA A 432 -15.19 -9.57 -17.22
CA ALA A 432 -14.87 -10.64 -18.13
C ALA A 432 -14.64 -10.11 -19.54
N VAL A 433 -13.79 -10.80 -20.30
CA VAL A 433 -13.65 -10.65 -21.73
C VAL A 433 -14.37 -11.79 -22.45
N ARG A 434 -14.64 -11.63 -23.74
CA ARG A 434 -15.31 -12.66 -24.55
C ARG A 434 -14.33 -13.75 -24.98
N ASP A 435 -14.83 -14.99 -25.01
CA ASP A 435 -14.17 -16.16 -25.62
C ASP A 435 -15.21 -16.90 -26.45
N GLY A 436 -15.33 -16.54 -27.71
CA GLY A 436 -16.47 -16.92 -28.52
C GLY A 436 -17.79 -16.43 -27.94
N ASN A 437 -18.64 -17.36 -27.51
CA ASN A 437 -19.92 -17.06 -26.85
C ASN A 437 -19.83 -17.01 -25.33
N ASP A 438 -18.68 -17.39 -24.77
CA ASP A 438 -18.47 -17.43 -23.32
C ASP A 438 -17.84 -16.12 -22.80
N LEU A 439 -17.96 -15.90 -21.49
CA LEU A 439 -17.34 -14.79 -20.77
C LEU A 439 -16.31 -15.31 -19.77
N VAL A 440 -15.05 -14.96 -19.98
CA VAL A 440 -13.92 -15.37 -19.14
C VAL A 440 -13.56 -14.26 -18.15
N PRO A 441 -13.75 -14.46 -16.84
CA PRO A 441 -13.38 -13.48 -15.84
C PRO A 441 -11.85 -13.30 -15.77
N PHE A 442 -11.38 -12.05 -15.69
CA PHE A 442 -9.95 -11.76 -15.68
C PHE A 442 -9.53 -10.72 -14.63
N THR A 443 -10.43 -9.85 -14.16
CA THR A 443 -10.06 -8.82 -13.19
C THR A 443 -11.22 -8.42 -12.30
N LYS A 444 -10.88 -7.79 -11.15
CA LYS A 444 -11.80 -7.04 -10.31
C LYS A 444 -11.36 -5.58 -10.24
N ALA A 445 -12.31 -4.65 -10.26
CA ALA A 445 -12.07 -3.26 -10.01
C ALA A 445 -13.08 -2.70 -9.01
N TYR A 446 -12.63 -1.75 -8.17
CA TYR A 446 -13.40 -1.16 -7.07
C TYR A 446 -13.32 0.37 -7.00
N SER A 447 -12.65 1.00 -7.97
CA SER A 447 -12.44 2.45 -8.02
C SER A 447 -12.65 3.00 -9.42
N GLY A 448 -12.74 4.32 -9.54
CA GLY A 448 -12.78 5.04 -10.79
C GLY A 448 -14.16 5.58 -11.19
N LEU A 449 -15.23 5.13 -10.53
CA LEU A 449 -16.59 5.67 -10.75
C LEU A 449 -16.97 6.73 -9.71
N THR A 450 -17.89 7.59 -10.09
CA THR A 450 -18.51 8.58 -9.20
C THR A 450 -19.52 7.93 -8.25
N ASP A 451 -19.79 8.55 -7.12
CA ASP A 451 -20.82 8.07 -6.18
C ASP A 451 -22.22 7.97 -6.82
N THR A 452 -22.50 8.81 -7.81
CA THR A 452 -23.74 8.75 -8.58
C THR A 452 -23.81 7.50 -9.44
N GLU A 453 -22.73 7.13 -10.11
CA GLU A 453 -22.63 5.89 -10.90
C GLU A 453 -22.73 4.66 -10.01
N PHE A 454 -22.05 4.63 -8.85
CA PHE A 454 -22.19 3.54 -7.88
C PHE A 454 -23.64 3.34 -7.44
N ARG A 455 -24.41 4.41 -7.19
CA ARG A 455 -25.84 4.30 -6.86
C ARG A 455 -26.65 3.75 -8.01
N LYS A 456 -26.42 4.21 -9.25
CA LYS A 456 -27.12 3.72 -10.46
C LYS A 456 -26.85 2.22 -10.66
N ILE A 457 -25.58 1.80 -10.60
CA ILE A 457 -25.19 0.40 -10.73
C ILE A 457 -25.81 -0.44 -9.60
N THR A 458 -25.79 0.05 -8.36
CA THR A 458 -26.40 -0.65 -7.23
C THR A 458 -27.89 -0.89 -7.45
N ALA A 459 -28.63 0.10 -7.93
CA ALA A 459 -30.05 -0.05 -8.24
C ALA A 459 -30.28 -1.07 -9.36
N TRP A 460 -29.44 -1.08 -10.38
CA TRP A 460 -29.50 -2.03 -11.47
C TRP A 460 -29.15 -3.46 -11.01
N VAL A 461 -28.06 -3.64 -10.24
CA VAL A 461 -27.64 -4.95 -9.69
C VAL A 461 -28.77 -5.59 -8.88
N ARG A 462 -29.47 -4.82 -8.04
CA ARG A 462 -30.60 -5.34 -7.23
C ARG A 462 -31.73 -5.91 -8.10
N LYS A 463 -31.97 -5.34 -9.26
CA LYS A 463 -33.03 -5.78 -10.21
C LYS A 463 -32.58 -6.89 -11.15
N ASN A 464 -31.29 -7.02 -11.42
CA ASN A 464 -30.72 -7.90 -12.44
C ASN A 464 -29.80 -8.97 -11.88
N THR A 465 -29.94 -9.30 -10.59
CA THR A 465 -29.23 -10.41 -9.95
C THR A 465 -29.81 -11.74 -10.45
N LEU A 466 -28.94 -12.57 -11.00
CA LEU A 466 -29.24 -13.94 -11.43
C LEU A 466 -29.10 -14.93 -10.27
N GLN A 467 -27.99 -14.80 -9.52
CA GLN A 467 -27.68 -15.69 -8.40
C GLN A 467 -26.97 -14.93 -7.28
N ARG A 468 -27.12 -15.40 -6.03
CA ARG A 468 -26.49 -14.81 -4.85
C ARG A 468 -25.48 -15.77 -4.23
N PHE A 469 -24.30 -15.23 -3.86
CA PHE A 469 -23.22 -15.95 -3.20
C PHE A 469 -22.74 -15.12 -1.99
N GLY A 470 -23.47 -15.15 -0.90
CA GLY A 470 -23.19 -14.25 0.23
C GLY A 470 -23.23 -12.77 -0.19
N PRO A 471 -22.13 -12.01 -0.03
CA PRO A 471 -22.06 -10.59 -0.43
C PRO A 471 -21.94 -10.39 -1.95
N VAL A 472 -21.70 -11.45 -2.73
CA VAL A 472 -21.50 -11.38 -4.19
C VAL A 472 -22.82 -11.68 -4.91
N ARG A 473 -23.07 -10.94 -5.98
CA ARG A 473 -24.20 -11.13 -6.89
C ARG A 473 -23.67 -11.46 -8.28
N GLN A 474 -24.10 -12.56 -8.86
CA GLN A 474 -24.00 -12.77 -10.29
C GLN A 474 -25.06 -11.92 -10.96
N VAL A 475 -24.69 -11.16 -11.97
CA VAL A 475 -25.60 -10.24 -12.64
C VAL A 475 -25.74 -10.59 -14.12
N LYS A 476 -26.80 -10.10 -14.76
CA LYS A 476 -26.92 -10.21 -16.20
C LYS A 476 -25.73 -9.52 -16.88
N PRO A 477 -25.08 -10.16 -17.87
CA PRO A 477 -23.94 -9.58 -18.58
C PRO A 477 -24.41 -8.56 -19.65
N GLU A 478 -24.82 -7.38 -19.22
CA GLU A 478 -25.41 -6.34 -20.08
C GLU A 478 -24.56 -5.06 -20.13
N HIS A 479 -23.67 -4.86 -19.16
CA HIS A 479 -22.90 -3.62 -19.06
C HIS A 479 -21.43 -3.80 -19.38
N VAL A 480 -20.92 -2.94 -20.27
CA VAL A 480 -19.53 -2.85 -20.66
C VAL A 480 -18.86 -1.65 -19.96
N PHE A 481 -17.65 -1.87 -19.48
CA PHE A 481 -16.83 -0.84 -18.84
C PHE A 481 -15.46 -0.81 -19.50
N GLU A 482 -14.93 0.38 -19.71
CA GLU A 482 -13.53 0.59 -20.02
C GLU A 482 -12.72 0.46 -18.72
N ILE A 483 -11.89 -0.58 -18.65
CA ILE A 483 -11.02 -0.87 -17.52
C ILE A 483 -9.63 -0.34 -17.84
N ALA A 484 -9.16 0.63 -17.05
CA ALA A 484 -7.80 1.14 -17.13
C ALA A 484 -6.89 0.39 -16.17
N PHE A 485 -5.62 0.17 -16.58
CA PHE A 485 -4.61 -0.51 -15.75
C PHE A 485 -3.19 -0.09 -16.13
N GLU A 486 -2.23 -0.27 -15.21
CA GLU A 486 -0.85 0.17 -15.40
C GLU A 486 0.06 -0.90 -16.01
N GLY A 487 -0.31 -2.17 -15.93
CA GLY A 487 0.46 -3.29 -16.47
C GLY A 487 -0.34 -4.58 -16.49
N ILE A 488 0.12 -5.53 -17.29
CA ILE A 488 -0.45 -6.86 -17.47
C ILE A 488 0.63 -7.90 -17.26
N MET A 489 0.29 -9.04 -16.67
CA MET A 489 1.23 -10.13 -16.38
C MET A 489 0.57 -11.50 -16.47
N GLU A 490 1.36 -12.54 -16.68
CA GLU A 490 0.89 -13.91 -16.59
C GLU A 490 0.40 -14.25 -15.18
N SER A 491 -0.67 -15.04 -15.11
CA SER A 491 -1.24 -15.49 -13.84
C SER A 491 -1.85 -16.88 -13.94
N THR A 492 -1.33 -17.80 -13.17
CA THR A 492 -1.91 -19.15 -13.02
C THR A 492 -3.15 -19.18 -12.13
N ARG A 493 -3.48 -18.06 -11.45
CA ARG A 493 -4.62 -17.96 -10.53
C ARG A 493 -5.94 -17.61 -11.21
N HIS A 494 -5.87 -16.99 -12.38
CA HIS A 494 -7.03 -16.56 -13.14
C HIS A 494 -7.28 -17.48 -14.34
N LYS A 495 -8.54 -17.77 -14.63
CA LYS A 495 -8.93 -18.58 -15.79
C LYS A 495 -8.49 -17.95 -17.12
N SER A 496 -8.39 -16.64 -17.18
CA SER A 496 -7.88 -15.90 -18.33
C SER A 496 -6.39 -16.08 -18.60
N GLY A 497 -5.62 -16.60 -17.62
CA GLY A 497 -4.17 -16.68 -17.70
C GLY A 497 -3.44 -15.37 -17.39
N VAL A 498 -4.16 -14.26 -17.11
CA VAL A 498 -3.56 -12.94 -16.88
C VAL A 498 -4.00 -12.30 -15.57
N SER A 499 -3.22 -11.34 -15.13
CA SER A 499 -3.49 -10.47 -13.98
C SER A 499 -3.16 -9.02 -14.35
N LEU A 500 -3.96 -8.06 -13.92
CA LEU A 500 -3.74 -6.64 -14.17
C LEU A 500 -3.17 -5.94 -12.94
N ARG A 501 -2.32 -4.94 -13.16
CA ARG A 501 -1.77 -4.06 -12.12
C ARG A 501 -2.63 -2.80 -12.00
N PHE A 502 -3.15 -2.53 -10.81
CA PHE A 502 -4.01 -1.38 -10.51
C PHE A 502 -5.22 -1.20 -11.43
N PRO A 503 -6.05 -2.25 -11.64
CA PRO A 503 -7.23 -2.14 -12.45
C PRO A 503 -8.26 -1.18 -11.83
N ARG A 504 -8.83 -0.31 -12.64
CA ARG A 504 -9.87 0.63 -12.25
C ARG A 504 -10.86 0.86 -13.39
N MET A 505 -12.10 1.15 -13.05
CA MET A 505 -13.12 1.51 -14.04
C MET A 505 -12.87 2.94 -14.50
N LYS A 506 -12.49 3.15 -15.76
CA LYS A 506 -12.25 4.47 -16.35
C LYS A 506 -13.56 5.11 -16.78
N ARG A 507 -14.43 4.31 -17.39
CA ARG A 507 -15.70 4.78 -17.94
C ARG A 507 -16.72 3.65 -18.04
N TRP A 508 -17.98 3.94 -17.73
CA TRP A 508 -19.11 3.08 -18.08
C TRP A 508 -19.50 3.30 -19.54
N ARG A 509 -19.37 2.25 -20.38
CA ARG A 509 -19.60 2.29 -21.81
C ARG A 509 -21.08 2.04 -22.16
N HIS A 510 -21.92 3.07 -21.96
CA HIS A 510 -23.34 3.01 -22.35
C HIS A 510 -23.56 2.91 -23.85
N ASP A 511 -22.56 3.29 -24.62
CA ASP A 511 -22.51 3.29 -26.08
C ASP A 511 -22.13 1.94 -26.69
N LYS A 512 -21.64 0.99 -25.87
CA LYS A 512 -21.02 -0.24 -26.35
C LYS A 512 -21.82 -1.49 -25.96
N PRO A 513 -22.35 -2.28 -26.92
CA PRO A 513 -23.00 -3.55 -26.60
C PRO A 513 -21.96 -4.61 -26.20
N VAL A 514 -22.42 -5.66 -25.50
CA VAL A 514 -21.55 -6.74 -24.99
C VAL A 514 -20.79 -7.45 -26.11
N GLN A 515 -21.41 -7.57 -27.29
CA GLN A 515 -20.82 -8.23 -28.46
C GLN A 515 -19.57 -7.50 -29.00
N GLU A 516 -19.40 -6.24 -28.65
CA GLU A 516 -18.25 -5.41 -29.05
C GLU A 516 -17.20 -5.27 -27.93
N ALA A 517 -17.43 -5.88 -26.74
CA ALA A 517 -16.41 -5.95 -25.73
C ALA A 517 -15.19 -6.74 -26.22
N ASN A 518 -14.02 -6.43 -25.67
CA ASN A 518 -12.79 -7.10 -26.05
C ASN A 518 -12.80 -8.61 -25.76
N THR A 519 -11.94 -9.33 -26.47
CA THR A 519 -11.81 -10.79 -26.43
C THR A 519 -10.64 -11.25 -25.56
N ILE A 520 -10.57 -12.55 -25.33
CA ILE A 520 -9.41 -13.18 -24.64
C ILE A 520 -8.15 -13.06 -25.51
N GLU A 521 -8.28 -13.04 -26.83
CA GLU A 521 -7.17 -12.83 -27.75
C GLU A 521 -6.60 -11.43 -27.62
N ASP A 522 -7.44 -10.38 -27.57
CA ASP A 522 -6.99 -9.01 -27.31
C ASP A 522 -6.18 -8.91 -26.02
N LEU A 523 -6.62 -9.62 -24.97
CA LEU A 523 -5.94 -9.64 -23.68
C LEU A 523 -4.58 -10.35 -23.75
N ARG A 524 -4.47 -11.43 -24.55
CA ARG A 524 -3.21 -12.15 -24.79
C ARG A 524 -2.24 -11.33 -25.65
N ASP A 525 -2.74 -10.62 -26.65
CA ASP A 525 -1.94 -9.70 -27.46
C ASP A 525 -1.38 -8.57 -26.59
N MET A 526 -2.18 -8.00 -25.70
CA MET A 526 -1.70 -7.02 -24.73
C MET A 526 -0.63 -7.61 -23.81
N LEU A 527 -0.77 -8.87 -23.36
CA LEU A 527 0.25 -9.54 -22.55
C LEU A 527 1.56 -9.71 -23.32
N THR A 528 1.48 -10.06 -24.60
CA THR A 528 2.67 -10.24 -25.47
C THR A 528 3.43 -8.93 -25.67
N HIS A 529 2.71 -7.81 -25.81
CA HIS A 529 3.32 -6.51 -26.10
C HIS A 529 3.75 -5.74 -24.85
N TYR A 530 3.07 -5.93 -23.72
CA TYR A 530 3.23 -5.09 -22.52
C TYR A 530 3.50 -5.88 -21.22
N GLY A 531 3.59 -7.21 -21.28
CA GLY A 531 3.79 -8.13 -20.16
C GLY A 531 5.22 -8.36 -19.66
#